data_88ca22bf61ecf51a2df0862844515e6d
#
_entry.id   88ca22bf61ecf51a2df0862844515e6d
#
_cell.length_a   1.000
_cell.length_b   1.000
_cell.length_c   1.000
_cell.angle_alpha   90.00
_cell.angle_beta   90.00
_cell.angle_gamma   90.00
#
_symmetry.space_group_name_H-M   'P 1'
#
loop_
_entity.id
_entity.type
_entity.pdbx_description
1 polymer ?
#
loop_
_entity_poly.entity_id
_entity_poly.type
_entity_poly.pdbx_seq_one_letter_code
_entity_poly.pdbx_strand_id
1 'polypeptide(L)'
;MMRRYFKYIILIALLSPSIVFADQSARPKDVNLSNFQFGPFNRWSFSHLREVLPTVNIEHSVEQTLKLKKSKKYTENFDLDYDGQIQFIDEIAKKRFIDGIIILENDEILFERYYGNLTEDKPHLMNSISKSVVGLLAGKLEQDGLIDFDKPVSYYVPELSKSG
;
A
#
# COMPACT_ATOMS: atom_id res chain seq x y z
N MET A 1 20.76 -7.54 -56.47
CA MET A 1 19.88 -6.36 -56.64
C MET A 1 18.90 -6.33 -55.46
N MET A 2 19.40 -6.08 -54.24
CA MET A 2 18.60 -6.08 -53.04
C MET A 2 19.29 -5.30 -51.93
N ARG A 3 19.28 -3.98 -52.08
CA ARG A 3 19.83 -3.06 -51.06
C ARG A 3 19.18 -1.70 -51.28
N ARG A 4 17.94 -1.49 -50.77
CA ARG A 4 17.41 -0.10 -50.68
C ARG A 4 16.14 0.09 -49.86
N TYR A 5 15.78 -0.79 -48.90
CA TYR A 5 14.56 -0.57 -48.09
C TYR A 5 14.81 -0.47 -46.57
N PHE A 6 16.06 -0.22 -46.15
CA PHE A 6 16.37 -0.19 -44.71
C PHE A 6 16.66 1.21 -44.15
N LYS A 7 16.32 2.28 -44.86
CA LYS A 7 16.68 3.65 -44.42
C LYS A 7 15.51 4.51 -43.88
N TYR A 8 14.30 4.02 -43.83
CA TYR A 8 13.15 4.84 -43.43
C TYR A 8 12.37 4.36 -42.19
N ILE A 9 12.82 3.35 -41.49
CA ILE A 9 12.10 2.80 -40.32
C ILE A 9 12.64 3.34 -38.97
N ILE A 10 13.73 4.11 -38.94
CA ILE A 10 14.36 4.56 -37.70
C ILE A 10 13.85 5.92 -37.20
N LEU A 11 13.01 6.62 -37.92
CA LEU A 11 12.61 7.99 -37.53
C LEU A 11 11.18 8.12 -36.94
N ILE A 12 10.46 7.04 -36.73
CA ILE A 12 9.10 7.09 -36.12
C ILE A 12 9.08 6.65 -34.66
N ALA A 13 10.19 6.12 -34.12
CA ALA A 13 10.27 5.64 -32.74
C ALA A 13 10.62 6.71 -31.70
N LEU A 14 10.76 7.98 -32.05
CA LEU A 14 11.19 9.06 -31.13
C LEU A 14 10.10 10.10 -30.82
N LEU A 15 8.87 9.85 -31.20
CA LEU A 15 7.73 10.70 -30.81
C LEU A 15 6.59 9.86 -30.24
N SER A 16 6.92 8.91 -29.35
CA SER A 16 5.94 8.52 -28.34
C SER A 16 5.81 9.72 -27.41
N PRO A 17 4.66 10.42 -27.33
CA PRO A 17 4.45 11.32 -26.24
C PRO A 17 4.60 10.46 -24.99
N SER A 18 5.60 10.78 -24.18
CA SER A 18 5.59 10.33 -22.79
C SER A 18 4.25 10.79 -22.26
N ILE A 19 3.28 9.86 -22.15
CA ILE A 19 2.07 10.12 -21.39
C ILE A 19 2.58 10.26 -19.97
N VAL A 20 2.96 11.47 -19.61
CA VAL A 20 3.07 11.89 -18.23
C VAL A 20 1.66 11.68 -17.71
N PHE A 21 1.43 10.57 -17.03
CA PHE A 21 0.23 10.42 -16.26
C PHE A 21 0.24 11.58 -15.27
N ALA A 22 -0.53 12.62 -15.61
CA ALA A 22 -0.72 13.73 -14.70
C ALA A 22 -1.13 13.12 -13.37
N ASP A 23 -0.39 13.46 -12.32
CA ASP A 23 -0.69 13.07 -10.97
C ASP A 23 -2.18 13.35 -10.70
N GLN A 24 -2.97 12.26 -10.57
CA GLN A 24 -4.41 12.35 -10.34
C GLN A 24 -4.71 12.49 -8.84
N SER A 25 -3.71 12.87 -8.03
CA SER A 25 -3.94 13.16 -6.62
C SER A 25 -4.87 14.37 -6.50
N ALA A 26 -5.84 14.25 -5.59
CA ALA A 26 -6.71 15.37 -5.29
C ALA A 26 -5.87 16.54 -4.74
N ARG A 27 -6.26 17.76 -5.11
CA ARG A 27 -5.62 18.95 -4.54
C ARG A 27 -5.99 19.04 -3.05
N PRO A 28 -5.05 19.43 -2.17
CA PRO A 28 -5.32 19.55 -0.74
C PRO A 28 -6.59 20.34 -0.37
N LYS A 29 -6.89 21.40 -1.10
CA LYS A 29 -8.11 22.21 -0.89
C LYS A 29 -9.42 21.47 -1.18
N ASP A 30 -9.38 20.39 -1.93
CA ASP A 30 -10.54 19.58 -2.31
C ASP A 30 -10.75 18.43 -1.32
N VAL A 31 -9.75 18.11 -0.46
CA VAL A 31 -9.82 17.05 0.55
C VAL A 31 -10.44 17.60 1.83
N ASN A 32 -11.39 16.84 2.39
CA ASN A 32 -12.06 17.16 3.64
C ASN A 32 -12.52 15.89 4.37
N LEU A 33 -13.08 16.03 5.56
CA LEU A 33 -13.52 14.91 6.41
C LEU A 33 -14.57 14.01 5.76
N SER A 34 -15.33 14.50 4.79
CA SER A 34 -16.40 13.72 4.16
C SER A 34 -15.89 12.88 2.98
N ASN A 35 -14.72 13.19 2.41
CA ASN A 35 -14.26 12.55 1.19
C ASN A 35 -12.85 11.92 1.25
N PHE A 36 -12.06 12.17 2.29
CA PHE A 36 -10.65 11.78 2.34
C PHE A 36 -10.39 10.28 2.18
N GLN A 37 -11.39 9.42 2.42
CA GLN A 37 -11.26 7.97 2.30
C GLN A 37 -11.64 7.41 0.91
N PHE A 38 -12.13 8.26 0.02
CA PHE A 38 -12.61 7.84 -1.29
C PHE A 38 -11.68 8.28 -2.42
N GLY A 39 -11.59 7.47 -3.47
CA GLY A 39 -10.87 7.86 -4.67
C GLY A 39 -11.56 8.99 -5.43
N PRO A 40 -10.80 9.92 -6.02
CA PRO A 40 -9.34 9.97 -6.09
C PRO A 40 -8.66 10.64 -4.87
N PHE A 41 -9.42 11.18 -3.90
CA PHE A 41 -8.96 11.99 -2.77
C PHE A 41 -8.00 11.22 -1.84
N ASN A 42 -8.23 9.90 -1.69
CA ASN A 42 -7.41 9.03 -0.87
C ASN A 42 -5.93 9.00 -1.31
N ARG A 43 -5.62 9.17 -2.58
CA ARG A 43 -4.25 9.19 -3.07
C ARG A 43 -3.38 10.28 -2.46
N TRP A 44 -3.98 11.38 -2.05
CA TRP A 44 -3.29 12.43 -1.32
C TRP A 44 -3.45 12.25 0.20
N SER A 45 -4.68 12.08 0.67
CA SER A 45 -5.02 12.12 2.09
C SER A 45 -4.38 10.98 2.89
N PHE A 46 -4.20 9.79 2.31
CA PHE A 46 -3.62 8.64 3.00
C PHE A 46 -2.15 8.81 3.36
N SER A 47 -1.42 9.66 2.63
CA SER A 47 -0.05 10.05 2.98
C SER A 47 0.01 11.36 3.80
N HIS A 48 -1.09 12.10 3.90
CA HIS A 48 -1.17 13.43 4.52
C HIS A 48 -2.25 13.50 5.62
N LEU A 49 -2.48 12.39 6.32
CA LEU A 49 -3.59 12.28 7.26
C LEU A 49 -3.57 13.35 8.36
N ARG A 50 -2.38 13.77 8.80
CA ARG A 50 -2.21 14.81 9.82
C ARG A 50 -2.70 16.20 9.40
N GLU A 51 -2.89 16.42 8.12
CA GLU A 51 -3.48 17.64 7.55
C GLU A 51 -5.01 17.57 7.48
N VAL A 52 -5.58 16.38 7.71
CA VAL A 52 -7.03 16.12 7.71
C VAL A 52 -7.56 15.86 9.12
N LEU A 53 -6.77 15.15 9.94
CA LEU A 53 -7.14 14.73 11.30
C LEU A 53 -6.01 15.04 12.29
N PRO A 54 -6.32 15.38 13.55
CA PRO A 54 -5.32 15.42 14.60
C PRO A 54 -4.60 14.07 14.75
N THR A 55 -3.27 14.10 14.73
CA THR A 55 -2.42 12.90 14.85
C THR A 55 -1.25 13.16 15.79
N VAL A 56 -0.68 12.09 16.33
CA VAL A 56 0.55 12.12 17.12
C VAL A 56 1.52 11.07 16.57
N ASN A 57 2.81 11.35 16.62
CA ASN A 57 3.83 10.37 16.26
C ASN A 57 4.03 9.37 17.40
N ILE A 58 4.15 8.10 17.05
CA ILE A 58 4.70 7.07 17.91
C ILE A 58 6.10 6.79 17.39
N GLU A 59 7.11 7.06 18.23
CA GLU A 59 8.50 6.84 17.85
C GLU A 59 8.76 5.34 17.66
N HIS A 60 9.58 5.02 16.68
CA HIS A 60 10.00 3.65 16.40
C HIS A 60 11.48 3.46 16.71
N SER A 61 11.88 2.23 17.05
CA SER A 61 13.30 1.89 17.19
C SER A 61 13.94 1.74 15.81
N VAL A 62 15.01 2.52 15.57
CA VAL A 62 15.79 2.41 14.31
C VAL A 62 16.70 1.18 14.33
N GLU A 63 17.06 0.67 15.52
CA GLU A 63 18.04 -0.40 15.70
C GLU A 63 17.50 -1.81 15.40
N GLN A 64 16.17 -1.96 15.40
CA GLN A 64 15.48 -3.25 15.24
C GLN A 64 14.64 -3.35 13.96
N THR A 65 14.96 -2.55 12.95
CA THR A 65 14.23 -2.57 11.68
C THR A 65 14.64 -3.79 10.85
N LEU A 66 13.69 -4.66 10.55
CA LEU A 66 13.88 -5.76 9.61
C LEU A 66 14.06 -5.20 8.20
N LYS A 67 15.18 -5.54 7.56
CA LYS A 67 15.42 -5.19 6.15
C LYS A 67 15.11 -6.38 5.27
N LEU A 68 14.05 -6.29 4.50
CA LEU A 68 13.70 -7.27 3.49
C LEU A 68 14.67 -7.15 2.31
N LYS A 69 15.00 -8.28 1.69
CA LYS A 69 15.87 -8.34 0.50
C LYS A 69 15.03 -8.64 -0.73
N LYS A 70 15.46 -8.12 -1.87
CA LYS A 70 14.87 -8.52 -3.15
C LYS A 70 15.26 -9.96 -3.46
N SER A 71 14.28 -10.77 -3.82
CA SER A 71 14.46 -12.15 -4.25
C SER A 71 15.24 -12.21 -5.57
N LYS A 72 15.90 -13.33 -5.84
CA LYS A 72 16.45 -13.63 -7.16
C LYS A 72 15.36 -13.70 -8.25
N LYS A 73 14.11 -13.92 -7.84
CA LYS A 73 12.93 -13.94 -8.71
C LYS A 73 12.23 -12.57 -8.82
N TYR A 74 12.84 -11.49 -8.28
CA TYR A 74 12.27 -10.16 -8.33
C TYR A 74 11.94 -9.77 -9.77
N THR A 75 10.78 -9.17 -9.98
CA THR A 75 10.32 -8.71 -11.29
C THR A 75 9.81 -7.28 -11.21
N GLU A 76 10.05 -6.52 -12.27
CA GLU A 76 9.46 -5.18 -12.45
C GLU A 76 8.06 -5.25 -13.06
N ASN A 77 7.66 -6.41 -13.62
CA ASN A 77 6.35 -6.61 -14.21
C ASN A 77 5.68 -7.80 -13.53
N PHE A 78 4.49 -7.55 -13.01
CA PHE A 78 3.69 -8.56 -12.34
C PHE A 78 2.26 -8.53 -12.91
N ASP A 79 1.85 -9.66 -13.46
CA ASP A 79 0.51 -9.81 -14.01
C ASP A 79 -0.24 -10.86 -13.20
N LEU A 80 -1.52 -10.63 -12.97
CA LEU A 80 -2.39 -11.54 -12.28
C LEU A 80 -3.20 -12.35 -13.31
N ASP A 81 -3.11 -13.68 -13.24
CA ASP A 81 -4.05 -14.56 -13.93
C ASP A 81 -5.24 -14.83 -13.00
N TYR A 82 -6.40 -14.33 -13.37
CA TYR A 82 -7.65 -14.59 -12.69
C TYR A 82 -8.64 -15.25 -13.66
N ASP A 83 -8.93 -16.53 -13.46
CA ASP A 83 -9.79 -17.34 -14.33
C ASP A 83 -9.37 -17.31 -15.82
N GLY A 84 -8.08 -17.40 -16.12
CA GLY A 84 -7.54 -17.34 -17.48
C GLY A 84 -7.56 -15.94 -18.10
N GLN A 85 -7.86 -14.91 -17.33
CA GLN A 85 -7.78 -13.53 -17.75
C GLN A 85 -6.54 -12.86 -17.15
N ILE A 86 -5.60 -12.49 -18.00
CA ILE A 86 -4.42 -11.74 -17.57
C ILE A 86 -4.82 -10.30 -17.25
N GLN A 87 -4.55 -9.86 -16.04
CA GLN A 87 -4.78 -8.49 -15.58
C GLN A 87 -3.45 -7.85 -15.20
N PHE A 88 -3.14 -6.74 -15.84
CA PHE A 88 -1.94 -5.97 -15.55
C PHE A 88 -2.07 -5.24 -14.22
N ILE A 89 -1.10 -5.44 -13.33
CA ILE A 89 -1.12 -4.89 -11.98
C ILE A 89 -1.26 -3.36 -11.97
N ASP A 90 -0.64 -2.68 -12.91
CA ASP A 90 -0.69 -1.22 -13.02
C ASP A 90 -2.10 -0.71 -13.39
N GLU A 91 -2.83 -1.45 -14.22
CA GLU A 91 -4.21 -1.11 -14.57
C GLU A 91 -5.15 -1.31 -13.39
N ILE A 92 -4.95 -2.41 -12.63
CA ILE A 92 -5.69 -2.67 -11.40
C ILE A 92 -5.42 -1.55 -10.40
N ALA A 93 -4.16 -1.19 -10.18
CA ALA A 93 -3.76 -0.16 -9.24
C ALA A 93 -4.40 1.20 -9.60
N LYS A 94 -4.40 1.56 -10.87
CA LYS A 94 -5.06 2.77 -11.36
C LYS A 94 -6.56 2.75 -11.13
N LYS A 95 -7.23 1.66 -11.50
CA LYS A 95 -8.69 1.51 -11.40
C LYS A 95 -9.18 1.48 -9.96
N ARG A 96 -8.38 0.93 -9.05
CA ARG A 96 -8.74 0.71 -7.63
C ARG A 96 -8.13 1.75 -6.69
N PHE A 97 -7.43 2.77 -7.21
CA PHE A 97 -6.75 3.80 -6.41
C PHE A 97 -5.76 3.19 -5.39
N ILE A 98 -5.03 2.16 -5.81
CA ILE A 98 -3.97 1.54 -5.00
C ILE A 98 -2.73 2.41 -5.09
N ASP A 99 -2.11 2.73 -3.95
CA ASP A 99 -0.95 3.59 -3.87
C ASP A 99 0.37 2.83 -3.73
N GLY A 100 0.32 1.59 -3.27
CA GLY A 100 1.51 0.74 -3.19
C GLY A 100 1.17 -0.73 -3.15
N ILE A 101 2.04 -1.55 -3.71
CA ILE A 101 1.95 -3.01 -3.70
C ILE A 101 3.32 -3.57 -3.39
N ILE A 102 3.38 -4.50 -2.43
CA ILE A 102 4.54 -5.34 -2.18
C ILE A 102 4.09 -6.80 -2.14
N ILE A 103 4.83 -7.67 -2.80
CA ILE A 103 4.61 -9.11 -2.79
C ILE A 103 5.85 -9.78 -2.22
N LEU A 104 5.65 -10.58 -1.17
CA LEU A 104 6.70 -11.31 -0.48
C LEU A 104 6.54 -12.82 -0.69
N GLU A 105 7.66 -13.50 -0.85
CA GLU A 105 7.77 -14.97 -0.78
C GLU A 105 8.96 -15.33 0.10
N ASN A 106 8.75 -16.11 1.17
CA ASN A 106 9.81 -16.54 2.10
C ASN A 106 10.68 -15.36 2.62
N ASP A 107 10.01 -14.28 3.05
CA ASP A 107 10.64 -13.06 3.57
C ASP A 107 11.51 -12.30 2.54
N GLU A 108 11.41 -12.62 1.26
CA GLU A 108 12.05 -11.89 0.17
C GLU A 108 11.02 -11.17 -0.69
N ILE A 109 11.38 -9.99 -1.19
CA ILE A 109 10.53 -9.17 -2.07
C ILE A 109 10.56 -9.75 -3.48
N LEU A 110 9.40 -10.19 -4.00
CA LEU A 110 9.22 -10.60 -5.39
C LEU A 110 8.85 -9.44 -6.30
N PHE A 111 8.03 -8.52 -5.78
CA PHE A 111 7.55 -7.35 -6.51
C PHE A 111 7.29 -6.22 -5.53
N GLU A 112 7.63 -5.00 -5.93
CA GLU A 112 7.38 -3.79 -5.15
C GLU A 112 7.17 -2.63 -6.09
N ARG A 113 6.05 -1.92 -5.93
CA ARG A 113 5.72 -0.76 -6.75
C ARG A 113 4.87 0.24 -5.99
N TYR A 114 5.14 1.51 -6.23
CA TYR A 114 4.44 2.66 -5.68
C TYR A 114 3.80 3.47 -6.78
N TYR A 115 2.65 4.08 -6.50
CA TYR A 115 1.85 4.85 -7.44
C TYR A 115 1.51 6.22 -6.86
N GLY A 116 1.23 7.18 -7.75
CA GLY A 116 0.93 8.55 -7.35
C GLY A 116 2.10 9.17 -6.59
N ASN A 117 1.81 9.71 -5.42
CA ASN A 117 2.81 10.40 -4.59
C ASN A 117 3.43 9.50 -3.51
N LEU A 118 3.04 8.23 -3.40
CA LEU A 118 3.62 7.31 -2.44
C LEU A 118 5.02 6.88 -2.87
N THR A 119 5.91 6.80 -1.89
CA THR A 119 7.27 6.27 -2.03
C THR A 119 7.55 5.30 -0.88
N GLU A 120 8.64 4.56 -0.94
CA GLU A 120 9.03 3.55 0.07
C GLU A 120 9.05 4.12 1.49
N ASP A 121 9.46 5.37 1.64
CA ASP A 121 9.69 6.04 2.94
C ASP A 121 8.52 6.93 3.39
N LYS A 122 7.46 7.06 2.60
CA LYS A 122 6.30 7.87 2.98
C LYS A 122 5.31 7.09 3.85
N PRO A 123 4.74 7.75 4.87
CA PRO A 123 3.65 7.14 5.64
C PRO A 123 2.41 6.94 4.76
N HIS A 124 1.63 5.93 5.09
CA HIS A 124 0.34 5.68 4.45
C HIS A 124 -0.68 5.21 5.47
N LEU A 125 -1.93 5.65 5.33
CA LEU A 125 -3.03 5.25 6.21
C LEU A 125 -3.32 3.75 6.06
N MET A 126 -3.20 3.01 7.14
CA MET A 126 -3.39 1.56 7.17
C MET A 126 -4.84 1.13 7.41
N ASN A 127 -5.72 2.05 7.81
CA ASN A 127 -7.11 1.71 8.16
C ASN A 127 -7.17 0.49 9.11
N SER A 128 -8.01 -0.50 8.79
CA SER A 128 -8.23 -1.69 9.63
C SER A 128 -7.05 -2.65 9.70
N ILE A 129 -5.99 -2.50 8.92
CA ILE A 129 -4.74 -3.25 9.12
C ILE A 129 -4.16 -2.95 10.51
N SER A 130 -4.44 -1.78 11.09
CA SER A 130 -4.11 -1.44 12.48
C SER A 130 -4.63 -2.46 13.49
N LYS A 131 -5.74 -3.16 13.21
CA LYS A 131 -6.28 -4.22 14.07
C LYS A 131 -5.36 -5.43 14.13
N SER A 132 -4.61 -5.72 13.07
CA SER A 132 -3.60 -6.78 13.08
C SER A 132 -2.46 -6.46 14.05
N VAL A 133 -2.05 -5.18 14.12
CA VAL A 133 -1.05 -4.74 15.11
C VAL A 133 -1.59 -4.89 16.54
N VAL A 134 -2.85 -4.53 16.76
CA VAL A 134 -3.51 -4.75 18.08
C VAL A 134 -3.60 -6.25 18.41
N GLY A 135 -3.90 -7.10 17.42
CA GLY A 135 -3.92 -8.56 17.61
C GLY A 135 -2.54 -9.13 18.00
N LEU A 136 -1.46 -8.64 17.35
CA LEU A 136 -0.09 -9.02 17.72
C LEU A 136 0.24 -8.60 19.17
N LEU A 137 -0.16 -7.40 19.57
CA LEU A 137 0.01 -6.92 20.95
C LEU A 137 -0.76 -7.82 21.94
N ALA A 138 -2.01 -8.17 21.63
CA ALA A 138 -2.80 -9.07 22.46
C ALA A 138 -2.13 -10.44 22.61
N GLY A 139 -1.63 -11.03 21.50
CA GLY A 139 -0.88 -12.30 21.56
C GLY A 139 0.39 -12.20 22.42
N LYS A 140 1.09 -11.07 22.38
CA LYS A 140 2.24 -10.83 23.27
C LYS A 140 1.83 -10.76 24.74
N LEU A 141 0.73 -10.08 25.05
CA LEU A 141 0.21 -10.00 26.42
C LEU A 141 -0.23 -11.37 26.96
N GLU A 142 -0.83 -12.21 26.11
CA GLU A 142 -1.17 -13.59 26.45
C GLU A 142 0.09 -14.42 26.74
N GLN A 143 1.10 -14.34 25.87
CA GLN A 143 2.39 -15.02 26.07
C GLN A 143 3.06 -14.62 27.40
N ASP A 144 2.90 -13.36 27.81
CA ASP A 144 3.44 -12.84 29.06
C ASP A 144 2.53 -13.17 30.29
N GLY A 145 1.41 -13.86 30.08
CA GLY A 145 0.46 -14.22 31.13
C GLY A 145 -0.35 -13.05 31.69
N LEU A 146 -0.38 -11.92 30.97
CA LEU A 146 -1.13 -10.72 31.41
C LEU A 146 -2.59 -10.76 30.99
N ILE A 147 -2.92 -11.49 29.94
CA ILE A 147 -4.28 -11.78 29.51
C ILE A 147 -4.43 -13.29 29.23
N ASP A 148 -5.66 -13.77 29.28
CA ASP A 148 -6.06 -15.14 29.01
C ASP A 148 -7.23 -15.09 28.04
N PHE A 149 -7.07 -15.59 26.82
CA PHE A 149 -8.09 -15.54 25.77
C PHE A 149 -9.32 -16.41 26.05
N ASP A 150 -9.21 -17.34 27.01
CA ASP A 150 -10.35 -18.14 27.46
C ASP A 150 -11.27 -17.38 28.43
N LYS A 151 -10.84 -16.22 28.92
CA LYS A 151 -11.65 -15.33 29.74
C LYS A 151 -12.52 -14.42 28.89
N PRO A 152 -13.76 -14.17 29.30
CA PRO A 152 -14.61 -13.21 28.63
C PRO A 152 -14.05 -11.79 28.78
N VAL A 153 -14.33 -10.91 27.80
CA VAL A 153 -13.89 -9.50 27.83
C VAL A 153 -14.34 -8.80 29.12
N SER A 154 -15.54 -9.13 29.65
CA SER A 154 -16.07 -8.59 30.90
C SER A 154 -15.25 -8.94 32.12
N TYR A 155 -14.37 -9.94 32.07
CA TYR A 155 -13.41 -10.23 33.12
C TYR A 155 -12.36 -9.11 33.24
N TYR A 156 -11.92 -8.55 32.12
CA TYR A 156 -10.92 -7.47 32.06
C TYR A 156 -11.56 -6.08 32.09
N VAL A 157 -12.79 -5.95 31.59
CA VAL A 157 -13.56 -4.71 31.52
C VAL A 157 -14.94 -4.97 32.18
N PRO A 158 -15.02 -4.93 33.49
CA PRO A 158 -16.26 -5.30 34.25
C PRO A 158 -17.49 -4.49 33.85
N GLU A 159 -17.31 -3.26 33.36
CA GLU A 159 -18.38 -2.39 32.88
C GLU A 159 -19.19 -3.02 31.74
N LEU A 160 -18.57 -3.90 30.94
CA LEU A 160 -19.22 -4.62 29.85
C LEU A 160 -20.06 -5.82 30.31
N SER A 161 -20.01 -6.21 31.58
CA SER A 161 -20.80 -7.35 32.10
C SER A 161 -22.31 -7.15 32.01
N LYS A 162 -22.77 -5.91 31.85
CA LYS A 162 -24.18 -5.52 31.70
C LYS A 162 -24.60 -5.19 30.29
N SER A 163 -23.65 -5.23 29.33
CA SER A 163 -23.94 -5.04 27.90
C SER A 163 -24.21 -6.41 27.30
N GLY A 164 -25.44 -6.82 27.23
CA GLY A 164 -25.92 -8.01 26.56
C GLY A 164 -26.77 -7.66 25.38
#